data_fd5feade31db73bb49513efb541dbeca
#
_entry.id   fd5feade31db73bb49513efb541dbeca
#
_cell.length_a   1.000
_cell.length_b   1.000
_cell.length_c   1.000
_cell.angle_alpha   90.00
_cell.angle_beta   90.00
_cell.angle_gamma   90.00
#
_symmetry.space_group_name_H-M   'P 1'
#
loop_
_entity.id
_entity.type
_entity.pdbx_description
1 polymer ?
#
loop_
_entity_poly.entity_id
_entity_poly.type
_entity_poly.pdbx_seq_one_letter_code
_entity_poly.pdbx_strand_id
1 'polypeptide(L)'
;MSNKKKFSIFSFLICVLTTIFVFSLNKTFAETPEVSVTGKFADTITVVNVTSNEGGNLNWDLEQWATFRINATYDLAGKNVKAGDQTTVTVPDALIITSDSFEIRDINTNEIIAHATVDAENKKLTLTYTDYVEKHSDTNGSFFFYARIDFKKHPQQGEIPIEVTVNSVTKVAGKVTFKGIGDGNPRLLTKTSWVNSGNHKEVQYTISVNRNKQNIKGVTIEDHLRFTNASYVKDSIKVIKGKFS
;
A
#
# COMPACT_ATOMS: atom_id res chain seq x y z
N MET A 1 51.41 -9.21 -39.28
CA MET A 1 49.99 -8.91 -38.96
C MET A 1 49.91 -7.60 -38.25
N SER A 2 49.28 -6.64 -38.90
CA SER A 2 49.34 -5.22 -38.57
C SER A 2 48.76 -4.87 -37.19
N ASN A 3 49.46 -4.02 -36.44
CA ASN A 3 49.04 -3.46 -35.14
C ASN A 3 47.65 -2.80 -35.19
N LYS A 4 47.16 -2.42 -36.36
CA LYS A 4 45.81 -1.89 -36.58
C LYS A 4 44.69 -2.90 -36.31
N LYS A 5 44.89 -4.20 -36.61
CA LYS A 5 43.91 -5.25 -36.33
C LYS A 5 43.82 -5.58 -34.83
N LYS A 6 44.94 -5.52 -34.10
CA LYS A 6 44.97 -5.72 -32.65
C LYS A 6 44.27 -4.58 -31.91
N PHE A 7 44.42 -3.35 -32.37
CA PHE A 7 43.79 -2.16 -31.78
C PHE A 7 42.25 -2.19 -31.98
N SER A 8 41.78 -2.63 -33.16
CA SER A 8 40.36 -2.73 -33.46
C SER A 8 39.64 -3.81 -32.61
N ILE A 9 40.28 -4.97 -32.38
CA ILE A 9 39.73 -6.04 -31.53
C ILE A 9 39.68 -5.61 -30.07
N PHE A 10 40.73 -4.89 -29.58
CA PHE A 10 40.77 -4.41 -28.20
C PHE A 10 39.70 -3.32 -27.96
N SER A 11 39.52 -2.40 -28.91
CA SER A 11 38.46 -1.37 -28.86
C SER A 11 37.08 -1.98 -28.89
N PHE A 12 36.84 -3.01 -29.69
CA PHE A 12 35.56 -3.75 -29.72
C PHE A 12 35.30 -4.49 -28.42
N LEU A 13 36.33 -5.11 -27.84
CA LEU A 13 36.19 -5.81 -26.54
C LEU A 13 35.85 -4.85 -25.40
N ILE A 14 36.46 -3.64 -25.39
CA ILE A 14 36.16 -2.58 -24.41
C ILE A 14 34.71 -2.11 -24.61
N CYS A 15 34.24 -1.88 -25.82
CA CYS A 15 32.84 -1.51 -26.09
C CYS A 15 31.84 -2.58 -25.63
N VAL A 16 32.14 -3.86 -25.85
CA VAL A 16 31.29 -4.95 -25.40
C VAL A 16 31.29 -5.06 -23.88
N LEU A 17 32.43 -4.90 -23.21
CA LEU A 17 32.53 -4.90 -21.77
C LEU A 17 31.81 -3.70 -21.13
N THR A 18 31.92 -2.50 -21.73
CA THR A 18 31.20 -1.33 -21.24
C THR A 18 29.68 -1.44 -21.43
N THR A 19 29.21 -2.00 -22.56
CA THR A 19 27.77 -2.26 -22.74
C THR A 19 27.24 -3.30 -21.76
N ILE A 20 27.98 -4.38 -21.50
CA ILE A 20 27.58 -5.37 -20.48
C ILE A 20 27.56 -4.72 -19.08
N PHE A 21 28.54 -3.87 -18.76
CA PHE A 21 28.60 -3.19 -17.47
C PHE A 21 27.45 -2.16 -17.31
N VAL A 22 27.12 -1.40 -18.37
CA VAL A 22 25.98 -0.47 -18.37
C VAL A 22 24.65 -1.23 -18.28
N PHE A 23 24.50 -2.38 -18.95
CA PHE A 23 23.33 -3.24 -18.79
C PHE A 23 23.26 -3.87 -17.40
N SER A 24 24.39 -4.15 -16.75
CA SER A 24 24.40 -4.66 -15.36
C SER A 24 24.11 -3.57 -14.33
N LEU A 25 24.48 -2.32 -14.59
CA LEU A 25 24.19 -1.18 -13.70
C LEU A 25 22.73 -0.67 -13.84
N ASN A 26 22.09 -0.91 -14.99
CA ASN A 26 20.68 -0.57 -15.19
C ASN A 26 19.70 -1.63 -14.69
N LYS A 27 20.19 -2.75 -14.18
CA LYS A 27 19.42 -3.58 -13.25
C LYS A 27 19.51 -2.98 -11.84
N THR A 28 19.10 -1.77 -11.64
CA THR A 28 18.35 -1.43 -10.42
C THR A 28 17.12 -2.31 -10.50
N PHE A 29 17.21 -3.46 -9.85
CA PHE A 29 16.03 -4.19 -9.46
C PHE A 29 15.24 -3.18 -8.60
N ALA A 30 14.25 -2.54 -9.18
CA ALA A 30 13.14 -2.11 -8.37
C ALA A 30 12.71 -3.40 -7.68
N GLU A 31 13.01 -3.55 -6.39
CA GLU A 31 12.51 -4.65 -5.60
C GLU A 31 11.01 -4.62 -5.81
N THR A 32 10.51 -5.63 -6.53
CA THR A 32 9.08 -5.80 -6.74
C THR A 32 8.49 -5.98 -5.35
N PRO A 33 7.59 -5.10 -4.91
CA PRO A 33 7.01 -5.21 -3.60
C PRO A 33 6.31 -6.56 -3.50
N GLU A 34 6.78 -7.39 -2.59
CA GLU A 34 6.29 -8.75 -2.39
C GLU A 34 5.42 -8.80 -1.14
N VAL A 35 4.21 -9.33 -1.29
CA VAL A 35 3.41 -9.79 -0.16
C VAL A 35 3.79 -11.25 0.10
N SER A 36 4.58 -11.52 1.12
CA SER A 36 4.98 -12.88 1.45
C SER A 36 3.98 -13.51 2.43
N VAL A 37 3.57 -14.75 2.13
CA VAL A 37 2.77 -15.58 3.05
C VAL A 37 3.67 -16.65 3.61
N THR A 38 3.84 -16.65 4.93
CA THR A 38 4.73 -17.56 5.64
C THR A 38 3.99 -18.27 6.76
N GLY A 39 4.59 -19.34 7.27
CA GLY A 39 4.02 -20.13 8.36
C GLY A 39 3.72 -21.55 7.92
N LYS A 40 3.32 -22.39 8.87
CA LYS A 40 3.07 -23.82 8.65
C LYS A 40 2.03 -24.08 7.56
N PHE A 41 1.04 -23.20 7.42
CA PHE A 41 -0.07 -23.32 6.48
C PHE A 41 -0.10 -22.18 5.44
N ALA A 42 1.07 -21.81 4.92
CA ALA A 42 1.16 -20.79 3.87
C ALA A 42 0.33 -21.14 2.63
N ASP A 43 0.16 -22.42 2.33
CA ASP A 43 -0.63 -22.94 1.22
C ASP A 43 -2.15 -22.86 1.44
N THR A 44 -2.61 -22.43 2.60
CA THR A 44 -4.03 -22.17 2.85
C THR A 44 -4.52 -20.92 2.09
N ILE A 45 -3.63 -19.97 1.79
CA ILE A 45 -3.97 -18.78 0.99
C ILE A 45 -3.84 -19.15 -0.49
N THR A 46 -4.95 -19.15 -1.21
CA THR A 46 -5.02 -19.65 -2.60
C THR A 46 -4.94 -18.53 -3.63
N VAL A 47 -5.53 -17.37 -3.36
CA VAL A 47 -5.53 -16.20 -4.23
C VAL A 47 -5.31 -14.95 -3.42
N VAL A 48 -4.53 -14.01 -3.97
CA VAL A 48 -4.43 -12.64 -3.47
C VAL A 48 -4.60 -11.68 -4.63
N ASN A 49 -5.39 -10.62 -4.42
CA ASN A 49 -5.55 -9.57 -5.42
C ASN A 49 -5.71 -8.19 -4.76
N VAL A 50 -5.58 -7.15 -5.58
CA VAL A 50 -5.69 -5.76 -5.17
C VAL A 50 -6.95 -5.14 -5.76
N THR A 51 -7.70 -4.42 -4.93
CA THR A 51 -8.89 -3.70 -5.35
C THR A 51 -8.96 -2.30 -4.72
N SER A 52 -9.91 -1.49 -5.17
CA SER A 52 -10.24 -0.23 -4.51
C SER A 52 -10.76 -0.47 -3.09
N ASN A 53 -10.89 0.59 -2.31
CA ASN A 53 -11.49 0.53 -0.96
C ASN A 53 -12.88 -0.08 -0.92
N GLU A 54 -13.61 -0.04 -2.02
CA GLU A 54 -14.98 -0.55 -2.15
C GLU A 54 -15.03 -1.96 -2.73
N GLY A 55 -13.87 -2.53 -3.09
CA GLY A 55 -13.75 -3.88 -3.65
C GLY A 55 -13.85 -3.94 -5.16
N GLY A 56 -14.02 -2.81 -5.85
CA GLY A 56 -14.00 -2.71 -7.31
C GLY A 56 -12.59 -2.60 -7.90
N ASN A 57 -12.50 -2.47 -9.22
CA ASN A 57 -11.23 -2.28 -9.90
C ASN A 57 -10.55 -0.99 -9.44
N LEU A 58 -9.24 -1.04 -9.27
CA LEU A 58 -8.40 0.12 -8.96
C LEU A 58 -7.85 0.69 -10.27
N ASN A 59 -8.58 1.63 -10.89
CA ASN A 59 -8.30 2.18 -12.23
C ASN A 59 -7.68 3.58 -12.19
N TRP A 60 -7.26 4.06 -11.04
CA TRP A 60 -6.70 5.40 -10.85
C TRP A 60 -5.41 5.36 -10.05
N ASP A 61 -4.61 6.38 -10.22
CA ASP A 61 -3.39 6.57 -9.47
C ASP A 61 -3.69 6.93 -8.02
N LEU A 62 -3.03 6.25 -7.10
CA LEU A 62 -3.16 6.49 -5.65
C LEU A 62 -2.47 7.80 -5.26
N GLU A 63 -3.16 8.59 -4.49
CA GLU A 63 -2.60 9.77 -3.83
C GLU A 63 -1.85 9.38 -2.55
N GLN A 64 -1.12 10.31 -1.97
CA GLN A 64 -0.19 10.10 -0.85
C GLN A 64 -0.81 9.35 0.35
N TRP A 65 -2.09 9.55 0.63
CA TRP A 65 -2.77 8.94 1.78
C TRP A 65 -3.87 7.95 1.36
N ALA A 66 -3.98 7.71 0.05
CA ALA A 66 -5.00 6.80 -0.46
C ALA A 66 -4.73 5.37 -0.01
N THR A 67 -5.79 4.70 0.41
CA THR A 67 -5.78 3.29 0.79
C THR A 67 -6.42 2.43 -0.30
N PHE A 68 -6.12 1.15 -0.29
CA PHE A 68 -6.69 0.14 -1.16
C PHE A 68 -6.80 -1.17 -0.39
N ARG A 69 -7.56 -2.14 -0.91
CA ARG A 69 -7.68 -3.47 -0.32
C ARG A 69 -6.67 -4.43 -0.91
N ILE A 70 -6.09 -5.25 -0.03
CA ILE A 70 -5.48 -6.53 -0.40
C ILE A 70 -6.49 -7.59 0.03
N ASN A 71 -7.04 -8.31 -0.94
CA ASN A 71 -7.99 -9.39 -0.71
C ASN A 71 -7.25 -10.72 -0.77
N ALA A 72 -7.60 -11.65 0.09
CA ALA A 72 -7.07 -12.98 0.13
C ALA A 72 -8.20 -14.01 0.16
N THR A 73 -8.07 -15.06 -0.62
CA THR A 73 -8.94 -16.24 -0.57
C THR A 73 -8.20 -17.35 0.14
N TYR A 74 -8.86 -18.04 1.05
CA TYR A 74 -8.29 -19.18 1.75
C TYR A 74 -9.13 -20.44 1.54
N ASP A 75 -8.45 -21.59 1.63
CA ASP A 75 -9.05 -22.91 1.58
C ASP A 75 -8.32 -23.82 2.57
N LEU A 76 -9.05 -24.37 3.53
CA LEU A 76 -8.55 -25.23 4.58
C LEU A 76 -8.79 -26.72 4.29
N ALA A 77 -9.49 -27.05 3.19
CA ALA A 77 -9.84 -28.43 2.84
C ALA A 77 -8.59 -29.32 2.72
N GLY A 78 -8.58 -30.41 3.47
CA GLY A 78 -7.47 -31.37 3.49
C GLY A 78 -6.16 -30.88 4.13
N LYS A 79 -6.13 -29.69 4.72
CA LYS A 79 -4.91 -29.11 5.32
C LYS A 79 -4.66 -29.54 6.76
N ASN A 80 -5.65 -30.15 7.42
CA ASN A 80 -5.56 -30.59 8.81
C ASN A 80 -5.13 -29.47 9.78
N VAL A 81 -5.70 -28.28 9.58
CA VAL A 81 -5.46 -27.09 10.41
C VAL A 81 -6.07 -27.32 11.79
N LYS A 82 -5.37 -26.90 12.83
CA LYS A 82 -5.77 -27.03 14.25
C LYS A 82 -5.92 -25.68 14.91
N ALA A 83 -6.65 -25.65 16.01
CA ALA A 83 -6.71 -24.48 16.86
C ALA A 83 -5.29 -24.05 17.30
N GLY A 84 -5.03 -22.74 17.17
CA GLY A 84 -3.71 -22.15 17.46
C GLY A 84 -2.69 -22.23 16.33
N ASP A 85 -2.95 -22.96 15.24
CA ASP A 85 -2.11 -22.91 14.03
C ASP A 85 -2.17 -21.50 13.42
N GLN A 86 -1.08 -21.11 12.74
CA GLN A 86 -0.94 -19.74 12.24
C GLN A 86 -0.54 -19.70 10.77
N THR A 87 -1.07 -18.70 10.07
CA THR A 87 -0.61 -18.27 8.75
C THR A 87 -0.26 -16.79 8.81
N THR A 88 0.94 -16.42 8.41
CA THR A 88 1.42 -15.03 8.42
C THR A 88 1.51 -14.48 7.01
N VAL A 89 0.90 -13.33 6.78
CA VAL A 89 0.99 -12.53 5.56
C VAL A 89 1.87 -11.33 5.84
N THR A 90 2.97 -11.19 5.11
CA THR A 90 3.86 -10.02 5.20
C THR A 90 3.69 -9.17 3.96
N VAL A 91 3.42 -7.89 4.14
CA VAL A 91 3.38 -6.95 3.03
C VAL A 91 4.78 -6.37 2.76
N PRO A 92 5.08 -6.01 1.50
CA PRO A 92 6.38 -5.48 1.13
C PRO A 92 6.67 -4.12 1.79
N ASP A 93 7.93 -3.75 1.80
CA ASP A 93 8.42 -2.47 2.34
C ASP A 93 7.77 -1.25 1.71
N ALA A 94 7.33 -1.37 0.46
CA ALA A 94 6.59 -0.34 -0.26
C ALA A 94 5.20 -0.04 0.33
N LEU A 95 4.68 -0.90 1.21
CA LEU A 95 3.33 -0.80 1.75
C LEU A 95 3.33 -0.61 3.27
N ILE A 96 2.23 -0.09 3.76
CA ILE A 96 1.87 -0.04 5.18
C ILE A 96 0.47 -0.62 5.32
N ILE A 97 0.29 -1.56 6.26
CA ILE A 97 -1.04 -2.06 6.65
C ILE A 97 -1.73 -0.97 7.47
N THR A 98 -2.96 -0.62 7.09
CA THR A 98 -3.74 0.43 7.74
C THR A 98 -4.99 -0.09 8.46
N SER A 99 -5.27 -1.40 8.34
CA SER A 99 -6.31 -2.06 9.13
C SER A 99 -5.90 -2.23 10.58
N ASP A 100 -6.86 -2.18 11.47
CA ASP A 100 -6.74 -2.74 12.83
C ASP A 100 -6.82 -4.28 12.77
N SER A 101 -6.52 -4.94 13.89
CA SER A 101 -6.77 -6.38 14.04
C SER A 101 -8.24 -6.69 13.96
N PHE A 102 -8.63 -7.83 13.36
CA PHE A 102 -10.02 -8.19 13.09
C PHE A 102 -10.24 -9.71 13.23
N GLU A 103 -11.48 -10.11 13.15
CA GLU A 103 -11.89 -11.51 13.18
C GLU A 103 -12.39 -11.95 11.81
N ILE A 104 -11.98 -13.14 11.39
CA ILE A 104 -12.56 -13.83 10.22
C ILE A 104 -13.65 -14.73 10.75
N ARG A 105 -14.89 -14.50 10.30
CA ARG A 105 -16.08 -15.20 10.77
C ARG A 105 -16.74 -15.98 9.65
N ASP A 106 -17.35 -17.08 10.01
CA ASP A 106 -18.27 -17.80 9.14
C ASP A 106 -19.52 -16.95 8.86
N ILE A 107 -19.88 -16.82 7.59
CA ILE A 107 -20.99 -15.95 7.17
C ILE A 107 -22.37 -16.48 7.60
N ASN A 108 -22.49 -17.79 7.83
CA ASN A 108 -23.76 -18.41 8.17
C ASN A 108 -23.96 -18.54 9.68
N THR A 109 -22.91 -18.94 10.41
CA THR A 109 -22.96 -19.21 11.85
C THR A 109 -22.49 -18.04 12.69
N ASN A 110 -21.76 -17.08 12.09
CA ASN A 110 -21.08 -15.97 12.77
C ASN A 110 -20.00 -16.43 13.79
N GLU A 111 -19.62 -17.71 13.76
CA GLU A 111 -18.52 -18.22 14.59
C GLU A 111 -17.17 -17.74 14.08
N ILE A 112 -16.21 -17.59 14.96
CA ILE A 112 -14.86 -17.08 14.62
C ILE A 112 -14.02 -18.22 14.05
N ILE A 113 -13.60 -18.08 12.80
CA ILE A 113 -12.69 -19.02 12.10
C ILE A 113 -11.24 -18.75 12.50
N ALA A 114 -10.84 -17.46 12.52
CA ALA A 114 -9.50 -17.03 12.88
C ALA A 114 -9.49 -15.59 13.43
N HIS A 115 -8.52 -15.32 14.29
CA HIS A 115 -8.17 -13.97 14.72
C HIS A 115 -7.04 -13.45 13.84
N ALA A 116 -7.27 -12.35 13.16
CA ALA A 116 -6.28 -11.65 12.34
C ALA A 116 -5.63 -10.54 13.15
N THR A 117 -4.40 -10.76 13.59
CA THR A 117 -3.61 -9.77 14.36
C THR A 117 -2.72 -8.99 13.41
N VAL A 118 -2.85 -7.66 13.43
CA VAL A 118 -2.02 -6.76 12.63
C VAL A 118 -0.84 -6.25 13.46
N ASP A 119 0.36 -6.45 12.96
CA ASP A 119 1.60 -5.83 13.40
C ASP A 119 2.03 -4.84 12.30
N ALA A 120 1.57 -3.61 12.40
CA ALA A 120 1.82 -2.57 11.41
C ALA A 120 3.30 -2.16 11.35
N GLU A 121 4.04 -2.25 12.45
CA GLU A 121 5.46 -1.92 12.54
C GLU A 121 6.30 -2.92 11.74
N ASN A 122 6.03 -4.22 11.92
CA ASN A 122 6.70 -5.29 11.20
C ASN A 122 6.00 -5.66 9.88
N LYS A 123 4.95 -4.91 9.48
CA LYS A 123 4.21 -5.10 8.22
C LYS A 123 3.63 -6.50 8.08
N LYS A 124 3.11 -7.06 9.17
CA LYS A 124 2.62 -8.44 9.25
C LYS A 124 1.15 -8.50 9.63
N LEU A 125 0.45 -9.45 9.03
CA LEU A 125 -0.87 -9.90 9.41
C LEU A 125 -0.77 -11.39 9.76
N THR A 126 -1.06 -11.76 11.01
CA THR A 126 -1.03 -13.15 11.45
C THR A 126 -2.44 -13.65 11.71
N LEU A 127 -2.84 -14.67 10.98
CA LEU A 127 -4.09 -15.41 11.20
C LEU A 127 -3.82 -16.52 12.22
N THR A 128 -4.51 -16.51 13.36
CA THR A 128 -4.49 -17.59 14.35
C THR A 128 -5.83 -18.28 14.30
N TYR A 129 -5.86 -19.54 13.90
CA TYR A 129 -7.08 -20.31 13.73
C TYR A 129 -7.69 -20.74 15.08
N THR A 130 -9.02 -20.78 15.15
CA THR A 130 -9.77 -21.24 16.32
C THR A 130 -10.11 -22.73 16.23
N ASP A 131 -10.77 -23.29 17.23
CA ASP A 131 -11.27 -24.66 17.21
C ASP A 131 -12.40 -24.89 16.17
N TYR A 132 -12.94 -23.83 15.59
CA TYR A 132 -13.90 -23.90 14.47
C TYR A 132 -13.36 -24.77 13.33
N VAL A 133 -12.08 -24.60 12.96
CA VAL A 133 -11.48 -25.31 11.82
C VAL A 133 -11.33 -26.82 12.05
N GLU A 134 -11.35 -27.28 13.29
CA GLU A 134 -11.32 -28.71 13.61
C GLU A 134 -12.67 -29.37 13.43
N LYS A 135 -13.74 -28.59 13.59
CA LYS A 135 -15.14 -29.03 13.42
C LYS A 135 -15.60 -28.91 11.95
N HIS A 136 -14.96 -28.02 11.20
CA HIS A 136 -15.29 -27.63 9.81
C HIS A 136 -14.02 -27.65 8.95
N SER A 137 -13.48 -28.84 8.70
CA SER A 137 -12.19 -29.04 8.02
C SER A 137 -12.18 -28.68 6.52
N ASP A 138 -13.33 -28.39 5.93
CA ASP A 138 -13.54 -27.96 4.54
C ASP A 138 -13.83 -26.46 4.42
N THR A 139 -13.56 -25.70 5.48
CA THR A 139 -13.77 -24.25 5.52
C THR A 139 -12.96 -23.53 4.44
N ASN A 140 -13.64 -22.73 3.66
CA ASN A 140 -13.02 -21.82 2.68
C ASN A 140 -13.73 -20.47 2.71
N GLY A 141 -13.05 -19.44 2.18
CA GLY A 141 -13.62 -18.10 2.20
C GLY A 141 -12.63 -17.04 1.73
N SER A 142 -12.95 -15.81 2.04
CA SER A 142 -12.12 -14.68 1.73
C SER A 142 -12.11 -13.66 2.87
N PHE A 143 -11.03 -12.91 2.95
CA PHE A 143 -10.92 -11.75 3.81
C PHE A 143 -10.15 -10.65 3.07
N PHE A 144 -10.15 -9.46 3.61
CA PHE A 144 -9.34 -8.37 3.10
C PHE A 144 -8.80 -7.52 4.24
N PHE A 145 -7.76 -6.77 3.92
CA PHE A 145 -7.24 -5.73 4.80
C PHE A 145 -6.84 -4.52 3.96
N TYR A 146 -6.76 -3.37 4.59
CA TYR A 146 -6.37 -2.13 3.92
C TYR A 146 -4.86 -1.91 4.00
N ALA A 147 -4.33 -1.41 2.91
CA ALA A 147 -2.96 -0.98 2.79
C ALA A 147 -2.87 0.38 2.10
N ARG A 148 -1.77 1.07 2.25
CA ARG A 148 -1.39 2.25 1.49
C ARG A 148 0.10 2.20 1.13
N ILE A 149 0.51 3.05 0.21
CA ILE A 149 1.91 3.20 -0.13
C ILE A 149 2.68 3.79 1.05
N ASP A 150 3.85 3.25 1.36
CA ASP A 150 4.83 3.86 2.24
C ASP A 150 5.58 4.95 1.46
N PHE A 151 4.96 6.10 1.31
CA PHE A 151 5.52 7.21 0.53
C PHE A 151 6.79 7.82 1.14
N LYS A 152 7.15 7.47 2.37
CA LYS A 152 8.45 7.84 2.95
C LYS A 152 9.58 7.01 2.33
N LYS A 153 9.31 5.76 2.00
CA LYS A 153 10.26 4.87 1.33
C LYS A 153 10.14 4.93 -0.19
N HIS A 154 8.94 5.14 -0.71
CA HIS A 154 8.64 5.21 -2.16
C HIS A 154 7.99 6.56 -2.51
N PRO A 155 8.75 7.66 -2.49
CA PRO A 155 8.20 9.00 -2.73
C PRO A 155 7.90 9.29 -4.20
N GLN A 156 8.45 8.51 -5.14
CA GLN A 156 8.37 8.78 -6.57
C GLN A 156 7.04 8.30 -7.16
N GLN A 157 6.60 9.00 -8.21
CA GLN A 157 5.51 8.53 -9.05
C GLN A 157 5.91 7.24 -9.77
N GLY A 158 5.02 6.28 -9.86
CA GLY A 158 5.26 5.06 -10.61
C GLY A 158 4.30 3.93 -10.30
N GLU A 159 4.41 2.86 -11.08
CA GLU A 159 3.72 1.61 -10.84
C GLU A 159 4.48 0.81 -9.76
N ILE A 160 3.72 0.23 -8.85
CA ILE A 160 4.21 -0.64 -7.79
C ILE A 160 3.51 -1.98 -7.98
N PRO A 161 4.18 -2.99 -8.56
CA PRO A 161 3.62 -4.34 -8.67
C PRO A 161 3.48 -4.95 -7.27
N ILE A 162 2.44 -5.72 -7.05
CA ILE A 162 2.21 -6.44 -5.81
C ILE A 162 2.22 -7.92 -6.14
N GLU A 163 3.28 -8.58 -5.72
CA GLU A 163 3.51 -10.00 -5.93
C GLU A 163 3.31 -10.76 -4.61
N VAL A 164 2.77 -11.95 -4.70
CA VAL A 164 2.56 -12.85 -3.56
C VAL A 164 3.31 -14.14 -3.80
N THR A 165 4.20 -14.46 -2.89
CA THR A 165 4.84 -15.77 -2.88
C THR A 165 4.11 -16.70 -1.92
N VAL A 166 3.56 -17.77 -2.46
CA VAL A 166 2.94 -18.83 -1.69
C VAL A 166 3.70 -20.12 -2.00
N ASN A 167 4.28 -20.75 -0.99
CA ASN A 167 5.07 -21.98 -1.14
C ASN A 167 6.15 -21.90 -2.24
N SER A 168 6.92 -20.84 -2.27
CA SER A 168 7.98 -20.59 -3.26
C SER A 168 7.47 -20.33 -4.71
N VAL A 169 6.17 -20.18 -4.91
CA VAL A 169 5.58 -19.77 -6.18
C VAL A 169 5.14 -18.32 -6.07
N THR A 170 5.80 -17.44 -6.78
CA THR A 170 5.41 -16.03 -6.87
C THR A 170 4.21 -15.88 -7.78
N LYS A 171 3.17 -15.23 -7.28
CA LYS A 171 1.96 -14.88 -8.04
C LYS A 171 1.80 -13.37 -8.05
N VAL A 172 1.57 -12.80 -9.21
CA VAL A 172 1.26 -11.38 -9.33
C VAL A 172 -0.16 -11.15 -8.82
N ALA A 173 -0.30 -10.46 -7.69
CA ALA A 173 -1.59 -10.11 -7.11
C ALA A 173 -2.23 -8.91 -7.81
N GLY A 174 -1.45 -8.14 -8.54
CA GLY A 174 -1.85 -6.94 -9.24
C GLY A 174 -0.78 -5.86 -9.18
N LYS A 175 -1.17 -4.65 -9.53
CA LYS A 175 -0.32 -3.47 -9.41
C LYS A 175 -1.13 -2.30 -8.91
N VAL A 176 -0.47 -1.36 -8.28
CA VAL A 176 -1.01 -0.05 -7.94
C VAL A 176 -0.14 1.01 -8.57
N THR A 177 -0.72 2.12 -8.99
CA THR A 177 0.05 3.26 -9.49
C THR A 177 -0.01 4.35 -8.43
N PHE A 178 1.14 4.90 -8.09
CA PHE A 178 1.28 5.98 -7.12
C PHE A 178 1.58 7.30 -7.84
N LYS A 179 0.91 8.37 -7.46
CA LYS A 179 1.16 9.72 -8.01
C LYS A 179 2.47 10.36 -7.54
N GLY A 180 3.13 9.76 -6.58
CA GLY A 180 4.27 10.37 -5.90
C GLY A 180 3.84 11.30 -4.76
N ILE A 181 4.83 11.82 -4.03
CA ILE A 181 4.60 12.85 -3.01
C ILE A 181 4.62 14.24 -3.66
N GLY A 182 3.83 15.13 -3.07
CA GLY A 182 3.71 16.51 -3.53
C GLY A 182 2.51 16.72 -4.45
N ASP A 183 2.37 17.94 -4.89
CA ASP A 183 1.29 18.36 -5.79
C ASP A 183 1.91 18.68 -7.16
N GLY A 184 1.84 17.72 -8.07
CA GLY A 184 2.35 17.87 -9.44
C GLY A 184 1.66 19.00 -10.23
N ASN A 185 0.50 19.45 -9.75
CA ASN A 185 -0.24 20.58 -10.33
C ASN A 185 -0.80 21.47 -9.22
N PRO A 186 0.07 22.23 -8.53
CA PRO A 186 -0.34 23.04 -7.38
C PRO A 186 -1.36 24.11 -7.80
N ARG A 187 -2.47 24.17 -7.08
CA ARG A 187 -3.54 25.14 -7.33
C ARG A 187 -3.33 26.40 -6.49
N LEU A 188 -3.95 27.51 -6.94
CA LEU A 188 -3.96 28.75 -6.17
C LEU A 188 -4.62 28.56 -4.80
N LEU A 189 -5.70 27.81 -4.76
CA LEU A 189 -6.49 27.52 -3.56
C LEU A 189 -6.86 26.04 -3.52
N THR A 190 -6.60 25.40 -2.39
CA THR A 190 -7.08 24.05 -2.10
C THR A 190 -7.61 23.97 -0.67
N LYS A 191 -8.62 23.14 -0.46
CA LYS A 191 -9.14 22.79 0.86
C LYS A 191 -9.16 21.26 0.97
N THR A 192 -8.51 20.74 2.00
CA THR A 192 -8.49 19.32 2.33
C THR A 192 -8.98 19.13 3.76
N SER A 193 -9.64 18.01 4.03
CA SER A 193 -10.17 17.71 5.37
C SER A 193 -9.95 16.26 5.75
N TRP A 194 -9.93 15.99 7.04
CA TRP A 194 -9.84 14.65 7.62
C TRP A 194 -10.50 14.63 8.99
N VAL A 195 -11.02 13.48 9.39
CA VAL A 195 -11.55 13.27 10.74
C VAL A 195 -10.39 13.23 11.74
N ASN A 196 -10.52 13.93 12.86
CA ASN A 196 -9.54 13.90 13.92
C ASN A 196 -9.47 12.50 14.55
N SER A 197 -8.30 11.85 14.49
CA SER A 197 -8.11 10.50 15.04
C SER A 197 -8.26 10.43 16.57
N GLY A 198 -8.00 11.53 17.27
CA GLY A 198 -8.17 11.62 18.72
C GLY A 198 -9.59 11.99 19.15
N ASN A 199 -10.40 12.54 18.24
CA ASN A 199 -11.79 12.92 18.51
C ASN A 199 -12.62 12.86 17.23
N HIS A 200 -13.30 11.76 16.99
CA HIS A 200 -14.10 11.53 15.78
C HIS A 200 -15.31 12.45 15.62
N LYS A 201 -15.62 13.29 16.61
CA LYS A 201 -16.62 14.36 16.50
C LYS A 201 -16.06 15.63 15.89
N GLU A 202 -14.76 15.68 15.64
CA GLU A 202 -14.06 16.82 15.05
C GLU A 202 -13.55 16.47 13.65
N VAL A 203 -13.74 17.42 12.73
CA VAL A 203 -13.10 17.40 11.42
C VAL A 203 -12.05 18.49 11.37
N GLN A 204 -10.83 18.10 11.08
CA GLN A 204 -9.74 19.04 10.81
C GLN A 204 -9.69 19.33 9.31
N TYR A 205 -9.32 20.55 8.94
CA TYR A 205 -9.07 20.86 7.53
C TYR A 205 -7.96 21.91 7.37
N THR A 206 -7.38 21.90 6.20
CA THR A 206 -6.37 22.86 5.79
C THR A 206 -6.82 23.58 4.54
N ILE A 207 -6.73 24.90 4.54
CA ILE A 207 -6.85 25.75 3.37
C ILE A 207 -5.45 26.17 2.97
N SER A 208 -5.00 25.73 1.79
CA SER A 208 -3.69 26.11 1.25
C SER A 208 -3.88 27.14 0.15
N VAL A 209 -3.15 28.25 0.25
CA VAL A 209 -3.23 29.37 -0.70
C VAL A 209 -1.87 29.57 -1.37
N ASN A 210 -1.91 29.83 -2.66
CA ASN A 210 -0.76 30.19 -3.47
C ASN A 210 0.35 29.13 -3.53
N ARG A 211 -0.02 27.85 -3.50
CA ARG A 211 0.95 26.76 -3.73
C ARG A 211 1.58 26.82 -5.11
N ASN A 212 0.89 27.39 -6.09
CA ASN A 212 1.38 27.61 -7.46
C ASN A 212 2.26 28.85 -7.62
N LYS A 213 2.65 29.50 -6.50
CA LYS A 213 3.65 30.58 -6.43
C LYS A 213 3.34 31.80 -7.32
N GLN A 214 2.08 32.16 -7.45
CA GLN A 214 1.67 33.36 -8.18
C GLN A 214 2.01 34.63 -7.37
N ASN A 215 2.18 35.76 -8.09
CA ASN A 215 2.34 37.05 -7.45
C ASN A 215 0.94 37.62 -7.07
N ILE A 216 0.49 37.33 -5.85
CA ILE A 216 -0.81 37.76 -5.33
C ILE A 216 -0.64 38.73 -4.16
N LYS A 217 -1.55 39.70 -4.05
CA LYS A 217 -1.59 40.69 -2.95
C LYS A 217 -3.02 40.85 -2.45
N GLY A 218 -3.18 41.24 -1.19
CA GLY A 218 -4.49 41.56 -0.59
C GLY A 218 -5.45 40.36 -0.58
N VAL A 219 -4.96 39.15 -0.29
CA VAL A 219 -5.78 37.94 -0.28
C VAL A 219 -6.66 37.91 0.96
N THR A 220 -7.95 37.79 0.76
CA THR A 220 -8.94 37.48 1.79
C THR A 220 -9.47 36.07 1.54
N ILE A 221 -9.57 35.27 2.59
CA ILE A 221 -10.13 33.93 2.55
C ILE A 221 -11.40 33.94 3.40
N GLU A 222 -12.51 33.57 2.76
CA GLU A 222 -13.79 33.40 3.44
C GLU A 222 -14.16 31.91 3.39
N ASP A 223 -14.46 31.33 4.55
CA ASP A 223 -14.92 29.96 4.68
C ASP A 223 -16.30 29.91 5.31
N HIS A 224 -17.25 29.28 4.65
CA HIS A 224 -18.63 29.18 5.08
C HIS A 224 -18.99 27.75 5.45
N LEU A 225 -19.30 27.53 6.71
CA LEU A 225 -19.82 26.26 7.20
C LEU A 225 -21.29 26.11 6.78
N ARG A 226 -21.59 25.12 5.94
CA ARG A 226 -22.95 24.86 5.41
C ARG A 226 -23.72 23.77 6.14
N PHE A 227 -23.28 23.42 7.36
CA PHE A 227 -23.95 22.42 8.19
C PHE A 227 -24.71 23.08 9.32
N THR A 228 -25.87 22.56 9.65
CA THR A 228 -26.75 23.10 10.70
C THR A 228 -26.39 22.60 12.11
N ASN A 229 -25.69 21.48 12.20
CA ASN A 229 -25.34 20.79 13.46
C ASN A 229 -23.84 20.77 13.75
N ALA A 230 -23.09 21.66 13.16
CA ALA A 230 -21.65 21.80 13.38
C ALA A 230 -21.26 23.26 13.57
N SER A 231 -20.14 23.49 14.26
CA SER A 231 -19.58 24.80 14.50
C SER A 231 -18.06 24.80 14.42
N TYR A 232 -17.47 25.98 14.19
CA TYR A 232 -16.01 26.09 14.23
C TYR A 232 -15.48 26.06 15.67
N VAL A 233 -14.40 25.32 15.88
CA VAL A 233 -13.59 25.41 17.09
C VAL A 233 -12.62 26.59 16.89
N LYS A 234 -13.07 27.80 17.21
CA LYS A 234 -12.41 29.08 16.86
C LYS A 234 -10.97 29.16 17.39
N ASP A 235 -10.71 28.63 18.57
CA ASP A 235 -9.39 28.69 19.21
C ASP A 235 -8.37 27.73 18.56
N SER A 236 -8.82 26.86 17.65
CA SER A 236 -7.95 25.95 16.89
C SER A 236 -7.45 26.55 15.58
N ILE A 237 -7.97 27.71 15.16
CA ILE A 237 -7.61 28.34 13.89
C ILE A 237 -6.17 28.85 13.94
N LYS A 238 -5.33 28.38 13.02
CA LYS A 238 -3.93 28.81 12.88
C LYS A 238 -3.66 29.24 11.44
N VAL A 239 -2.97 30.37 11.30
CA VAL A 239 -2.47 30.84 10.00
C VAL A 239 -0.95 30.69 9.97
N ILE A 240 -0.45 29.94 9.02
CA ILE A 240 0.98 29.66 8.87
C ILE A 240 1.44 30.15 7.49
N LYS A 241 2.50 30.96 7.46
CA LYS A 241 3.19 31.37 6.24
C LYS A 241 4.46 30.54 6.09
N GLY A 242 4.64 29.90 4.94
CA GLY A 242 5.82 29.06 4.72
C GLY A 242 6.16 28.92 3.25
N LYS A 243 7.27 28.23 2.98
CA LYS A 243 7.58 27.70 1.65
C LYS A 243 7.09 26.26 1.61
N PHE A 244 6.37 25.92 0.56
CA PHE A 244 6.06 24.53 0.23
C PHE A 244 7.20 23.98 -0.65
N SER A 245 7.78 22.89 -0.20
CA SER A 245 8.78 22.12 -0.96
C SER A 245 8.13 20.92 -1.59
#